data_24787d89800533169c90ae6d1bdca5a4
#
_entry.id   24787d89800533169c90ae6d1bdca5a4
#
_cell.length_a   1.000
_cell.length_b   1.000
_cell.length_c   1.000
_cell.angle_alpha   90.00
_cell.angle_beta   90.00
_cell.angle_gamma   90.00
#
_symmetry.space_group_name_H-M   'P 1'
#
loop_
_entity.id
_entity.type
_entity.pdbx_description
1 polymer ?
#
loop_
_entity_poly.entity_id
_entity_poly.type
_entity_poly.pdbx_seq_one_letter_code
_entity_poly.pdbx_strand_id
1 'polypeptide(L)'
;MYETKAIMTTDVVVVNPDTPLDQVVDLLVAHDITGIPVVDHENRLVGIVTEKNILGALSVQEGICGTAEAFMTRDVVSFDENDDVIAICECLVNNHFRRVPILSHGKLVGIISRRDLIRYILEPIGTRRVVHHTVRH
;
A
#
# COMPACT_ATOMS: atom_id res chain seq x y z
N MET A 1 19.06 13.12 7.25
CA MET A 1 17.79 13.24 6.57
C MET A 1 17.44 11.95 5.86
N TYR A 2 16.25 11.49 6.00
CA TYR A 2 15.88 10.19 5.45
C TYR A 2 15.08 10.36 4.17
N GLU A 3 15.45 9.62 3.15
CA GLU A 3 14.76 9.68 1.88
C GLU A 3 13.75 8.56 1.78
N THR A 4 12.59 8.89 1.27
CA THR A 4 11.49 7.95 1.11
C THR A 4 11.89 6.72 0.31
N LYS A 5 12.62 6.91 -0.79
CA LYS A 5 12.99 5.77 -1.63
C LYS A 5 13.97 4.81 -0.97
N ALA A 6 14.67 5.25 0.09
CA ALA A 6 15.57 4.38 0.81
C ALA A 6 14.83 3.44 1.78
N ILE A 7 13.58 3.77 2.09
CA ILE A 7 12.79 3.05 3.10
C ILE A 7 11.70 2.20 2.45
N MET A 8 11.18 2.64 1.31
CA MET A 8 10.00 2.03 0.72
C MET A 8 10.25 0.59 0.29
N THR A 9 9.20 -0.20 0.34
CA THR A 9 9.16 -1.53 -0.24
C THR A 9 8.84 -1.39 -1.72
N THR A 10 9.65 -2.00 -2.59
CA THR A 10 9.48 -1.87 -4.04
C THR A 10 8.76 -3.04 -4.68
N ASP A 11 8.69 -4.17 -3.99
CA ASP A 11 7.99 -5.34 -4.50
C ASP A 11 6.53 -5.25 -4.08
N VAL A 12 5.75 -4.46 -4.82
CA VAL A 12 4.38 -4.14 -4.44
C VAL A 12 3.41 -5.01 -5.22
N VAL A 13 2.49 -5.64 -4.50
CA VAL A 13 1.40 -6.39 -5.12
C VAL A 13 0.38 -5.36 -5.61
N VAL A 14 0.03 -5.43 -6.89
CA VAL A 14 -0.92 -4.49 -7.50
C VAL A 14 -1.96 -5.25 -8.29
N VAL A 15 -3.07 -4.57 -8.58
CA VAL A 15 -4.10 -5.07 -9.49
C VAL A 15 -4.46 -3.96 -10.47
N ASN A 16 -5.23 -4.31 -11.49
CA ASN A 16 -5.73 -3.36 -12.48
C ASN A 16 -7.21 -3.05 -12.20
N PRO A 17 -7.75 -1.99 -12.78
CA PRO A 17 -9.15 -1.64 -12.55
C PRO A 17 -10.13 -2.75 -12.90
N ASP A 18 -9.82 -3.54 -13.92
CA ASP A 18 -10.71 -4.62 -14.38
C ASP A 18 -10.45 -5.95 -13.68
N THR A 19 -9.54 -6.01 -12.72
CA THR A 19 -9.29 -7.25 -11.98
C THR A 19 -10.54 -7.64 -11.20
N PRO A 20 -11.01 -8.89 -11.35
CA PRO A 20 -12.18 -9.34 -10.58
C PRO A 20 -11.96 -9.21 -9.09
N LEU A 21 -13.01 -8.82 -8.37
CA LEU A 21 -12.88 -8.54 -6.95
C LEU A 21 -12.50 -9.78 -6.14
N ASP A 22 -12.94 -10.97 -6.58
CA ASP A 22 -12.56 -12.20 -5.89
C ASP A 22 -11.05 -12.47 -5.99
N GLN A 23 -10.43 -12.09 -7.12
CA GLN A 23 -8.97 -12.19 -7.22
C GLN A 23 -8.27 -11.21 -6.30
N VAL A 24 -8.84 -10.02 -6.11
CA VAL A 24 -8.28 -9.05 -5.18
C VAL A 24 -8.31 -9.63 -3.76
N VAL A 25 -9.43 -10.25 -3.38
CA VAL A 25 -9.54 -10.88 -2.07
C VAL A 25 -8.50 -11.98 -1.89
N ASP A 26 -8.32 -12.82 -2.92
CA ASP A 26 -7.32 -13.88 -2.86
C ASP A 26 -5.92 -13.32 -2.62
N LEU A 27 -5.58 -12.21 -3.29
CA LEU A 27 -4.28 -11.59 -3.12
C LEU A 27 -4.10 -10.99 -1.73
N LEU A 28 -5.13 -10.36 -1.20
CA LEU A 28 -5.08 -9.82 0.16
C LEU A 28 -4.78 -10.92 1.17
N VAL A 29 -5.46 -12.06 1.02
CA VAL A 29 -5.27 -13.18 1.92
C VAL A 29 -3.92 -13.84 1.72
N ALA A 30 -3.54 -14.11 0.47
CA ALA A 30 -2.30 -14.81 0.17
C ALA A 30 -1.06 -14.05 0.62
N HIS A 31 -1.10 -12.73 0.54
CA HIS A 31 0.04 -11.89 0.91
C HIS A 31 -0.08 -11.28 2.30
N ASP A 32 -1.18 -11.58 3.00
CA ASP A 32 -1.43 -11.08 4.36
C ASP A 32 -1.31 -9.54 4.39
N ILE A 33 -2.00 -8.89 3.47
CA ILE A 33 -1.99 -7.43 3.36
C ILE A 33 -3.42 -6.91 3.46
N THR A 34 -3.56 -5.64 3.81
CA THR A 34 -4.86 -5.04 4.09
C THR A 34 -5.33 -4.10 2.99
N GLY A 35 -4.51 -3.89 1.98
CA GLY A 35 -4.88 -3.03 0.86
C GLY A 35 -3.96 -3.30 -0.32
N ILE A 36 -4.49 -3.10 -1.52
CA ILE A 36 -3.76 -3.33 -2.77
C ILE A 36 -3.95 -2.11 -3.66
N PRO A 37 -2.85 -1.50 -4.14
CA PRO A 37 -2.97 -0.41 -5.10
C PRO A 37 -3.53 -0.91 -6.42
N VAL A 38 -4.34 -0.05 -7.06
CA VAL A 38 -4.88 -0.31 -8.39
C VAL A 38 -4.16 0.61 -9.35
N VAL A 39 -3.56 0.03 -10.39
CA VAL A 39 -2.79 0.79 -11.38
C VAL A 39 -3.33 0.52 -12.78
N ASP A 40 -3.16 1.52 -13.66
CA ASP A 40 -3.58 1.39 -15.05
C ASP A 40 -2.47 0.73 -15.88
N HIS A 41 -2.64 0.67 -17.20
CA HIS A 41 -1.68 0.03 -18.11
C HIS A 41 -0.32 0.72 -18.10
N GLU A 42 -0.26 1.96 -17.67
CA GLU A 42 0.99 2.71 -17.62
C GLU A 42 1.55 2.76 -16.22
N ASN A 43 1.05 1.89 -15.35
CA ASN A 43 1.48 1.78 -13.95
C ASN A 43 1.18 3.04 -13.14
N ARG A 44 0.19 3.81 -13.55
CA ARG A 44 -0.23 4.98 -12.79
C ARG A 44 -1.24 4.56 -11.74
N LEU A 45 -1.09 5.12 -10.55
CA LEU A 45 -1.98 4.81 -9.45
C LEU A 45 -3.35 5.42 -9.72
N VAL A 46 -4.40 4.60 -9.74
CA VAL A 46 -5.76 5.06 -9.98
C VAL A 46 -6.69 4.80 -8.81
N GLY A 47 -6.27 4.00 -7.85
CA GLY A 47 -7.08 3.72 -6.68
C GLY A 47 -6.41 2.75 -5.75
N ILE A 48 -7.13 2.38 -4.70
CA ILE A 48 -6.69 1.35 -3.76
C ILE A 48 -7.92 0.56 -3.32
N VAL A 49 -7.76 -0.77 -3.21
CA VAL A 49 -8.81 -1.61 -2.62
C VAL A 49 -8.32 -2.07 -1.27
N THR A 50 -9.10 -1.78 -0.24
CA THR A 50 -8.79 -2.13 1.14
C THR A 50 -9.79 -3.13 1.67
N GLU A 51 -9.50 -3.68 2.85
CA GLU A 51 -10.45 -4.55 3.55
C GLU A 51 -11.79 -3.86 3.73
N LYS A 52 -11.77 -2.57 4.02
CA LYS A 52 -13.00 -1.80 4.20
C LYS A 52 -13.82 -1.77 2.92
N ASN A 53 -13.17 -1.62 1.76
CA ASN A 53 -13.87 -1.66 0.48
C ASN A 53 -14.52 -3.02 0.25
N ILE A 54 -13.82 -4.10 0.61
CA ILE A 54 -14.37 -5.45 0.46
C ILE A 54 -15.59 -5.66 1.36
N LEU A 55 -15.49 -5.23 2.62
CA LEU A 55 -16.62 -5.33 3.53
C LEU A 55 -17.80 -4.50 3.04
N GLY A 56 -17.53 -3.33 2.46
CA GLY A 56 -18.57 -2.51 1.86
C GLY A 56 -19.26 -3.23 0.71
N ALA A 57 -18.48 -3.91 -0.13
CA ALA A 57 -19.05 -4.67 -1.24
C ALA A 57 -19.97 -5.77 -0.73
N LEU A 58 -19.53 -6.48 0.31
CA LEU A 58 -20.35 -7.56 0.90
C LEU A 58 -21.63 -7.03 1.52
N SER A 59 -21.63 -5.81 2.01
CA SER A 59 -22.80 -5.26 2.67
C SER A 59 -23.92 -4.89 1.70
N VAL A 60 -23.61 -4.75 0.40
CA VAL A 60 -24.58 -4.33 -0.60
C VAL A 60 -24.90 -5.39 -1.62
N GLN A 61 -24.26 -6.55 -1.57
CA GLN A 61 -24.49 -7.60 -2.56
C GLN A 61 -24.22 -8.95 -1.93
N GLU A 62 -24.73 -9.99 -2.56
CA GLU A 62 -24.49 -11.35 -2.12
C GLU A 62 -23.19 -11.83 -2.76
N GLY A 63 -22.23 -12.12 -1.94
CA GLY A 63 -20.94 -12.62 -2.41
C GLY A 63 -20.03 -11.55 -2.95
N ILE A 64 -18.88 -11.99 -3.44
CA ILE A 64 -17.85 -11.09 -3.99
C ILE A 64 -17.97 -11.10 -5.50
N CYS A 65 -18.51 -10.03 -6.06
CA CYS A 65 -18.60 -9.89 -7.51
C CYS A 65 -18.27 -8.46 -7.90
N GLY A 66 -17.97 -8.26 -9.18
CA GLY A 66 -17.57 -6.97 -9.70
C GLY A 66 -16.05 -6.90 -9.85
N THR A 67 -15.56 -5.70 -10.10
CA THR A 67 -14.14 -5.46 -10.36
C THR A 67 -13.56 -4.51 -9.33
N ALA A 68 -12.24 -4.43 -9.32
CA ALA A 68 -11.53 -3.51 -8.43
C ALA A 68 -12.04 -2.09 -8.62
N GLU A 69 -12.24 -1.67 -9.86
CA GLU A 69 -12.67 -0.31 -10.16
C GLU A 69 -14.01 0.05 -9.50
N ALA A 70 -14.91 -0.91 -9.41
CA ALA A 70 -16.24 -0.68 -8.88
C ALA A 70 -16.23 -0.37 -7.38
N PHE A 71 -15.20 -0.84 -6.67
CA PHE A 71 -15.17 -0.74 -5.21
C PHE A 71 -13.94 -0.03 -4.65
N MET A 72 -12.99 0.32 -5.49
CA MET A 72 -11.76 0.97 -5.01
C MET A 72 -12.03 2.38 -4.51
N THR A 73 -11.17 2.83 -3.62
CA THR A 73 -11.10 4.23 -3.23
C THR A 73 -10.25 4.93 -4.27
N ARG A 74 -10.76 6.02 -4.87
CA ARG A 74 -10.06 6.72 -5.94
C ARG A 74 -9.16 7.84 -5.46
N ASP A 75 -9.53 8.45 -4.35
CA ASP A 75 -8.79 9.58 -3.82
C ASP A 75 -7.73 9.08 -2.86
N VAL A 76 -6.65 8.57 -3.42
CA VAL A 76 -5.60 7.90 -2.63
C VAL A 76 -4.55 8.91 -2.23
N VAL A 77 -4.26 8.98 -0.93
CA VAL A 77 -3.15 9.78 -0.43
C VAL A 77 -1.86 9.05 -0.79
N SER A 78 -0.97 9.74 -1.49
CA SER A 78 0.30 9.17 -1.93
C SER A 78 1.40 10.21 -1.77
N PHE A 79 2.66 9.75 -1.87
CA PHE A 79 3.83 10.62 -1.76
C PHE A 79 4.77 10.33 -2.91
N ASP A 80 5.62 11.31 -3.23
CA ASP A 80 6.64 11.15 -4.23
C ASP A 80 7.87 10.48 -3.60
N GLU A 81 8.63 9.74 -4.39
CA GLU A 81 9.82 9.05 -3.88
C GLU A 81 10.87 10.00 -3.34
N ASN A 82 10.82 11.27 -3.72
CA ASN A 82 11.74 12.29 -3.25
C ASN A 82 11.20 13.12 -2.10
N ASP A 83 10.00 12.81 -1.62
CA ASP A 83 9.44 13.51 -0.46
C ASP A 83 10.20 13.13 0.80
N ASP A 84 10.18 14.03 1.77
CA ASP A 84 10.79 13.78 3.07
C ASP A 84 9.93 12.78 3.83
N VAL A 85 10.58 11.80 4.39
CA VAL A 85 9.91 10.76 5.17
C VAL A 85 9.16 11.33 6.38
N ILE A 86 9.56 12.50 6.87
CA ILE A 86 8.87 13.12 8.00
C ILE A 86 7.42 13.47 7.61
N ALA A 87 7.21 13.92 6.37
CA ALA A 87 5.85 14.22 5.91
C ALA A 87 4.99 12.96 5.90
N ILE A 88 5.59 11.83 5.55
CA ILE A 88 4.88 10.54 5.56
C ILE A 88 4.55 10.13 7.00
N CYS A 89 5.49 10.32 7.92
CA CYS A 89 5.25 10.03 9.33
C CYS A 89 4.08 10.84 9.86
N GLU A 90 4.05 12.13 9.56
CA GLU A 90 2.96 12.99 10.01
C GLU A 90 1.63 12.55 9.45
N CYS A 91 1.62 12.15 8.18
CA CYS A 91 0.41 11.64 7.55
C CYS A 91 -0.10 10.39 8.25
N LEU A 92 0.79 9.45 8.54
CA LEU A 92 0.40 8.19 9.17
C LEU A 92 -0.01 8.38 10.63
N VAL A 93 0.53 9.39 11.31
CA VAL A 93 0.14 9.72 12.67
C VAL A 93 -1.27 10.34 12.69
N ASN A 94 -1.55 11.21 11.75
CA ASN A 94 -2.77 12.00 11.75
C ASN A 94 -3.96 11.33 11.05
N ASN A 95 -3.73 10.18 10.43
CA ASN A 95 -4.77 9.47 9.70
C ASN A 95 -4.77 8.00 10.10
N HIS A 96 -5.79 7.29 9.63
CA HIS A 96 -5.91 5.87 9.96
C HIS A 96 -5.29 4.96 8.90
N PHE A 97 -4.48 5.53 8.02
CA PHE A 97 -3.80 4.73 6.99
C PHE A 97 -2.73 3.85 7.63
N ARG A 98 -2.60 2.65 7.12
CA ARG A 98 -1.53 1.75 7.55
C ARG A 98 -0.33 1.85 6.62
N ARG A 99 -0.53 2.36 5.41
CA ARG A 99 0.51 2.46 4.40
C ARG A 99 0.12 3.52 3.39
N VAL A 100 1.10 4.03 2.67
CA VAL A 100 0.87 4.97 1.59
C VAL A 100 1.67 4.56 0.37
N PRO A 101 1.08 4.70 -0.83
CA PRO A 101 1.81 4.46 -2.07
C PRO A 101 2.82 5.56 -2.33
N ILE A 102 3.92 5.17 -2.97
CA ILE A 102 5.00 6.09 -3.34
C ILE A 102 5.09 6.11 -4.86
N LEU A 103 5.13 7.31 -5.40
CA LEU A 103 5.09 7.53 -6.84
C LEU A 103 6.37 8.19 -7.33
N SER A 104 6.68 7.95 -8.60
CA SER A 104 7.71 8.67 -9.33
C SER A 104 7.11 9.02 -10.68
N HIS A 105 7.01 10.32 -10.95
CA HIS A 105 6.39 10.79 -12.20
C HIS A 105 4.99 10.20 -12.39
N GLY A 106 4.23 10.11 -11.30
CA GLY A 106 2.86 9.61 -11.33
C GLY A 106 2.74 8.09 -11.36
N LYS A 107 3.85 7.37 -11.45
CA LYS A 107 3.82 5.92 -11.52
C LYS A 107 4.16 5.32 -10.17
N LEU A 108 3.54 4.20 -9.85
CA LEU A 108 3.76 3.53 -8.57
C LEU A 108 5.14 2.89 -8.57
N VAL A 109 5.97 3.25 -7.60
CA VAL A 109 7.32 2.69 -7.47
C VAL A 109 7.54 1.99 -6.13
N GLY A 110 6.68 2.19 -5.16
CA GLY A 110 6.85 1.56 -3.87
C GLY A 110 5.68 1.82 -2.94
N ILE A 111 5.83 1.33 -1.74
CA ILE A 111 4.84 1.54 -0.68
C ILE A 111 5.59 1.67 0.64
N ILE A 112 5.08 2.50 1.54
CA ILE A 112 5.64 2.63 2.87
C ILE A 112 4.53 2.37 3.88
N SER A 113 4.80 1.46 4.82
CA SER A 113 3.90 1.16 5.92
C SER A 113 4.45 1.74 7.21
N ARG A 114 3.60 1.77 8.24
CA ARG A 114 4.06 2.17 9.59
C ARG A 114 5.21 1.28 10.03
N ARG A 115 5.14 -0.01 9.71
CA ARG A 115 6.19 -0.94 10.10
C ARG A 115 7.51 -0.64 9.44
N ASP A 116 7.48 -0.23 8.17
CA ASP A 116 8.70 0.13 7.45
C ASP A 116 9.41 1.29 8.15
N LEU A 117 8.64 2.28 8.60
CA LEU A 117 9.21 3.43 9.29
C LEU A 117 9.79 3.05 10.64
N ILE A 118 9.07 2.23 11.40
CA ILE A 118 9.54 1.81 12.72
C ILE A 118 10.80 0.97 12.58
N ARG A 119 10.81 0.07 11.61
CA ARG A 119 11.97 -0.78 11.37
C ARG A 119 13.20 0.05 11.00
N TYR A 120 13.00 1.05 10.17
CA TYR A 120 14.11 1.91 9.75
C TYR A 120 14.71 2.66 10.93
N ILE A 121 13.86 3.15 11.83
CA ILE A 121 14.32 3.85 13.02
C ILE A 121 15.10 2.93 13.94
N LEU A 122 14.66 1.67 14.09
CA LEU A 122 15.30 0.71 14.96
C LEU A 122 16.59 0.15 14.37
N GLU A 123 16.84 0.36 13.08
CA GLU A 123 18.03 -0.16 12.42
C GLU A 123 18.78 0.99 11.75
N PRO A 124 19.44 1.83 12.55
CA PRO A 124 20.16 2.98 12.00
C PRO A 124 21.23 2.54 11.01
N ILE A 125 21.50 3.41 10.06
CA ILE A 125 22.56 3.18 9.10
C ILE A 125 23.88 3.02 9.85
N GLY A 126 24.67 2.05 9.44
CA GLY A 126 25.96 1.79 10.06
C GLY A 126 25.90 0.78 11.17
N THR A 127 24.76 0.61 11.79
CA THR A 127 24.57 -0.42 12.80
C THR A 127 23.50 -1.40 12.39
N ARG A 128 23.05 -1.27 11.15
CA ARG A 128 21.98 -2.13 10.65
C ARG A 128 22.44 -3.58 10.66
N ARG A 129 21.60 -4.42 11.19
CA ARG A 129 21.88 -5.82 11.24
C ARG A 129 20.80 -6.57 10.49
N VAL A 130 21.04 -7.84 10.26
CA VAL A 130 20.06 -8.68 9.64
C VAL A 130 18.87 -8.80 10.59
N VAL A 131 17.70 -8.51 10.08
CA VAL A 131 16.49 -8.60 10.86
C VAL A 131 15.77 -9.85 10.44
N HIS A 132 15.43 -10.68 11.39
CA HIS A 132 14.75 -11.92 11.10
C HIS A 132 13.27 -11.72 11.23
N HIS A 133 12.62 -11.75 10.09
CA HIS A 133 11.23 -11.46 10.07
C HIS A 133 10.41 -12.68 10.10
N THR A 134 10.69 -13.50 11.04
CA THR A 134 9.95 -14.73 11.14
C THR A 134 8.61 -14.53 11.78
N VAL A 135 8.44 -13.40 12.40
CA VAL A 135 7.17 -13.09 13.02
C VAL A 135 6.34 -12.27 12.09
N ARG A 136 5.13 -12.67 11.93
CA ARG A 136 4.32 -12.00 11.05
C ARG A 136 3.02 -11.85 11.61
N HIS A 137 2.39 -10.89 11.44
CA HIS A 137 1.09 -10.73 12.04
C HIS A 137 0.21 -9.82 11.32
#